data_c6ccda920c4881a0ea2d21d3e475eb33
#
_entry.id   c6ccda920c4881a0ea2d21d3e475eb33
#
_cell.length_a   1.000
_cell.length_b   1.000
_cell.length_c   1.000
_cell.angle_alpha   90.00
_cell.angle_beta   90.00
_cell.angle_gamma   90.00
#
_symmetry.space_group_name_H-M   'P 1'
#
loop_
_entity.id
_entity.type
_entity.pdbx_description
1 polymer ?
#
loop_
_entity_poly.entity_id
_entity_poly.type
_entity_poly.pdbx_seq_one_letter_code
_entity_poly.pdbx_strand_id
1 'polypeptide(L)'
;MIAQIKTPRQKQRFLNACRGKLCLGATMPLAFALFGKSQPGRFFAGPTLALDVGGSTAWLAGHANPEELAGFLAFCGCEAVVLDEAECPPPTGWKRAKTHSVFGLVPGRQLPLPEADAALWQSLAKNTEPAAGKAADMLFPDRPSKRDDFYSDLCSKRSRGLARVWTLEREENIICTVGAYALANGQAYMACGETVEALRGKGVGGRLIVEMANALAAEGWMPVFLCSPERVHFYTRLGFEKMGEYARYEVQ
;
A
#
# COMPACT_ATOMS: atom_id res chain seq x y z
N MET A 1 3.33 27.36 -0.33
CA MET A 1 3.20 27.09 1.12
C MET A 1 2.35 25.85 1.33
N ILE A 2 2.86 24.91 2.10
CA ILE A 2 2.19 23.67 2.52
C ILE A 2 1.28 24.00 3.70
N ALA A 3 0.03 23.57 3.66
CA ALA A 3 -0.95 23.87 4.69
C ALA A 3 -1.91 22.70 4.93
N GLN A 4 -2.40 22.58 6.15
CA GLN A 4 -3.45 21.63 6.53
C GLN A 4 -4.72 21.84 5.67
N ILE A 5 -5.37 20.76 5.30
CA ILE A 5 -6.59 20.83 4.49
C ILE A 5 -7.76 21.25 5.36
N LYS A 6 -8.22 22.50 5.17
CA LYS A 6 -9.35 23.12 5.88
C LYS A 6 -10.44 23.63 4.92
N THR A 7 -10.12 23.81 3.65
CA THR A 7 -11.03 24.40 2.66
C THR A 7 -11.28 23.47 1.48
N PRO A 8 -12.41 23.60 0.76
CA PRO A 8 -12.69 22.85 -0.46
C PRO A 8 -11.57 23.00 -1.52
N ARG A 9 -10.98 24.19 -1.64
CA ARG A 9 -9.87 24.46 -2.57
C ARG A 9 -8.63 23.66 -2.23
N GLN A 10 -8.26 23.55 -0.94
CA GLN A 10 -7.13 22.73 -0.50
C GLN A 10 -7.41 21.25 -0.71
N LYS A 11 -8.63 20.78 -0.39
CA LYS A 11 -9.06 19.41 -0.70
C LYS A 11 -8.90 19.10 -2.19
N GLN A 12 -9.34 20.00 -3.08
CA GLN A 12 -9.23 19.79 -4.52
C GLN A 12 -7.76 19.73 -4.97
N ARG A 13 -6.87 20.56 -4.42
CA ARG A 13 -5.42 20.51 -4.68
C ARG A 13 -4.83 19.17 -4.26
N PHE A 14 -5.16 18.70 -3.07
CA PHE A 14 -4.73 17.39 -2.56
C PHE A 14 -5.14 16.26 -3.51
N LEU A 15 -6.41 16.19 -3.88
CA LEU A 15 -6.93 15.17 -4.79
C LEU A 15 -6.30 15.26 -6.19
N ASN A 16 -6.07 16.47 -6.70
CA ASN A 16 -5.42 16.68 -7.99
C ASN A 16 -3.96 16.21 -7.99
N ALA A 17 -3.21 16.49 -6.91
CA ALA A 17 -1.83 16.03 -6.78
C ALA A 17 -1.72 14.50 -6.71
N CYS A 18 -2.72 13.82 -6.14
CA CYS A 18 -2.77 12.35 -6.09
C CYS A 18 -3.22 11.72 -7.42
N ARG A 19 -3.85 12.48 -8.33
CA ARG A 19 -4.44 11.92 -9.56
C ARG A 19 -3.38 11.27 -10.45
N GLY A 20 -3.62 10.02 -10.85
CA GLY A 20 -2.74 9.25 -11.72
C GLY A 20 -1.47 8.71 -11.06
N LYS A 21 -1.24 9.00 -9.77
CA LYS A 21 -0.09 8.44 -9.04
C LYS A 21 -0.34 6.99 -8.69
N LEU A 22 0.60 6.13 -9.07
CA LEU A 22 0.51 4.70 -8.73
C LEU A 22 0.60 4.52 -7.22
N CYS A 23 -0.18 3.64 -6.67
CA CYS A 23 -0.33 3.41 -5.23
C CYS A 23 -0.88 4.63 -4.47
N LEU A 24 -0.20 5.77 -4.49
CA LEU A 24 -0.60 6.98 -3.76
C LEU A 24 -1.92 7.55 -4.27
N GLY A 25 -2.25 7.36 -5.55
CA GLY A 25 -3.52 7.77 -6.15
C GLY A 25 -4.74 7.01 -5.60
N ALA A 26 -4.55 5.82 -5.05
CA ALA A 26 -5.59 5.07 -4.34
C ALA A 26 -5.52 5.33 -2.83
N THR A 27 -4.34 5.18 -2.23
CA THR A 27 -4.19 5.16 -0.77
C THR A 27 -4.45 6.51 -0.11
N MET A 28 -3.87 7.60 -0.62
CA MET A 28 -3.97 8.92 0.01
C MET A 28 -5.38 9.52 -0.07
N PRO A 29 -6.08 9.55 -1.24
CA PRO A 29 -7.46 10.02 -1.31
C PRO A 29 -8.42 9.20 -0.45
N LEU A 30 -8.23 7.87 -0.41
CA LEU A 30 -9.04 7.00 0.43
C LEU A 30 -8.81 7.27 1.92
N ALA A 31 -7.55 7.36 2.35
CA ALA A 31 -7.20 7.70 3.72
C ALA A 31 -7.78 9.06 4.13
N PHE A 32 -7.69 10.06 3.25
CA PHE A 32 -8.29 11.37 3.50
C PHE A 32 -9.82 11.30 3.62
N ALA A 33 -10.49 10.51 2.77
CA ALA A 33 -11.94 10.35 2.83
C ALA A 33 -12.41 9.69 4.13
N LEU A 34 -11.65 8.72 4.64
CA LEU A 34 -11.97 7.99 5.87
C LEU A 34 -11.57 8.75 7.14
N PHE A 35 -10.40 9.36 7.15
CA PHE A 35 -9.76 9.88 8.37
C PHE A 35 -9.56 11.39 8.40
N GLY A 36 -9.82 12.11 7.30
CA GLY A 36 -9.55 13.55 7.20
C GLY A 36 -10.29 14.41 8.24
N LYS A 37 -11.45 13.95 8.74
CA LYS A 37 -12.19 14.63 9.82
C LYS A 37 -11.69 14.26 11.21
N SER A 38 -11.34 13.00 11.44
CA SER A 38 -10.91 12.48 12.76
C SER A 38 -9.43 12.71 13.03
N GLN A 39 -8.62 12.84 11.97
CA GLN A 39 -7.16 13.08 12.03
C GLN A 39 -6.78 14.35 11.25
N PRO A 40 -7.22 15.54 11.66
CA PRO A 40 -7.04 16.75 10.87
C PRO A 40 -5.58 17.15 10.67
N GLY A 41 -4.68 16.78 11.61
CA GLY A 41 -3.23 17.03 11.53
C GLY A 41 -2.46 16.07 10.64
N ARG A 42 -3.12 15.19 9.90
CA ARG A 42 -2.48 14.18 9.05
C ARG A 42 -2.32 14.61 7.60
N PHE A 43 -3.28 15.37 7.05
CA PHE A 43 -3.34 15.65 5.62
C PHE A 43 -3.08 17.11 5.30
N PHE A 44 -2.15 17.32 4.35
CA PHE A 44 -1.72 18.67 3.94
C PHE A 44 -1.70 18.79 2.42
N ALA A 45 -1.89 20.01 1.94
CA ALA A 45 -1.82 20.33 0.52
C ALA A 45 -1.01 21.59 0.27
N GLY A 46 -0.24 21.59 -0.80
CA GLY A 46 0.37 22.77 -1.39
C GLY A 46 -0.27 23.14 -2.74
N PRO A 47 0.32 24.04 -3.50
CA PRO A 47 -0.16 24.36 -4.85
C PRO A 47 -0.17 23.13 -5.77
N THR A 48 0.87 22.30 -5.71
CA THR A 48 1.17 21.17 -6.60
C THR A 48 1.47 19.87 -5.86
N LEU A 49 1.20 19.79 -4.56
CA LEU A 49 1.52 18.63 -3.74
C LEU A 49 0.38 18.21 -2.82
N ALA A 50 0.41 16.93 -2.44
CA ALA A 50 -0.35 16.33 -1.35
C ALA A 50 0.61 15.62 -0.39
N LEU A 51 0.37 15.74 0.91
CA LEU A 51 1.08 15.01 1.96
C LEU A 51 0.09 14.25 2.84
N ASP A 52 0.41 12.99 3.12
CA ASP A 52 -0.20 12.16 4.16
C ASP A 52 0.88 11.85 5.21
N VAL A 53 0.74 12.43 6.41
CA VAL A 53 1.70 12.28 7.51
C VAL A 53 1.16 11.26 8.49
N GLY A 54 1.75 10.06 8.49
CA GLY A 54 1.40 8.96 9.38
C GLY A 54 2.54 8.61 10.33
N GLY A 55 2.38 8.92 11.60
CA GLY A 55 3.48 8.79 12.58
C GLY A 55 4.68 9.66 12.18
N SER A 56 5.89 9.09 12.17
CA SER A 56 7.11 9.79 11.76
C SER A 56 7.40 9.72 10.24
N THR A 57 6.47 9.22 9.42
CA THR A 57 6.68 9.09 7.96
C THR A 57 5.63 9.89 7.19
N ALA A 58 6.07 10.67 6.22
CA ALA A 58 5.23 11.36 5.26
C ALA A 58 5.23 10.64 3.90
N TRP A 59 4.08 10.60 3.24
CA TRP A 59 3.92 10.19 1.84
C TRP A 59 3.61 11.41 1.00
N LEU A 60 4.38 11.64 -0.06
CA LEU A 60 4.25 12.82 -0.91
C LEU A 60 3.87 12.44 -2.34
N ALA A 61 2.82 13.06 -2.83
CA ALA A 61 2.44 13.06 -4.25
C ALA A 61 2.56 14.48 -4.82
N GLY A 62 3.17 14.62 -6.00
CA GLY A 62 3.39 15.89 -6.68
C GLY A 62 4.74 16.54 -6.36
N HIS A 63 4.83 17.87 -6.48
CA HIS A 63 6.08 18.62 -6.44
C HIS A 63 6.13 19.61 -5.27
N ALA A 64 7.27 19.68 -4.60
CA ALA A 64 7.58 20.65 -3.54
C ALA A 64 8.94 21.32 -3.75
N ASN A 65 9.10 22.53 -3.23
CA ASN A 65 10.44 23.12 -3.06
C ASN A 65 11.19 22.35 -1.96
N PRO A 66 12.46 21.91 -2.18
CA PRO A 66 13.22 21.09 -1.23
C PRO A 66 13.40 21.70 0.17
N GLU A 67 13.63 23.01 0.25
CA GLU A 67 13.82 23.73 1.52
C GLU A 67 12.50 23.87 2.27
N GLU A 68 11.41 24.25 1.58
CA GLU A 68 10.06 24.33 2.15
C GLU A 68 9.63 22.96 2.67
N LEU A 69 9.90 21.90 1.89
CA LEU A 69 9.56 20.53 2.27
C LEU A 69 10.33 20.09 3.51
N ALA A 70 11.65 20.31 3.55
CA ALA A 70 12.49 19.95 4.69
C ALA A 70 12.04 20.66 5.98
N GLY A 71 11.80 21.95 5.91
CA GLY A 71 11.31 22.74 7.05
C GLY A 71 9.92 22.28 7.52
N PHE A 72 9.02 21.96 6.58
CA PHE A 72 7.68 21.47 6.90
C PHE A 72 7.71 20.09 7.55
N LEU A 73 8.51 19.15 7.02
CA LEU A 73 8.66 17.81 7.58
C LEU A 73 9.24 17.85 9.00
N ALA A 74 10.23 18.70 9.24
CA ALA A 74 10.79 18.92 10.58
C ALA A 74 9.73 19.48 11.55
N PHE A 75 8.91 20.44 11.11
CA PHE A 75 7.81 20.98 11.90
C PHE A 75 6.77 19.91 12.27
N CYS A 76 6.51 18.95 11.37
CA CYS A 76 5.61 17.83 11.62
C CYS A 76 6.25 16.68 12.44
N GLY A 77 7.53 16.77 12.80
CA GLY A 77 8.26 15.69 13.48
C GLY A 77 8.45 14.45 12.62
N CYS A 78 8.50 14.62 11.29
CA CYS A 78 8.75 13.52 10.38
C CYS A 78 10.24 13.15 10.38
N GLU A 79 10.53 11.86 10.47
CA GLU A 79 11.87 11.27 10.34
C GLU A 79 12.10 10.70 8.93
N ALA A 80 11.02 10.47 8.18
CA ALA A 80 11.08 9.93 6.83
C ALA A 80 10.03 10.54 5.91
N VAL A 81 10.38 10.61 4.60
CA VAL A 81 9.44 10.91 3.52
C VAL A 81 9.62 9.93 2.37
N VAL A 82 8.51 9.53 1.77
CA VAL A 82 8.47 8.69 0.57
C VAL A 82 7.91 9.53 -0.57
N LEU A 83 8.64 9.63 -1.67
CA LEU A 83 8.32 10.45 -2.83
C LEU A 83 8.81 9.83 -4.13
N ASP A 84 8.24 10.27 -5.25
CA ASP A 84 8.73 9.99 -6.60
C ASP A 84 9.77 11.03 -6.99
N GLU A 85 11.04 10.62 -7.16
CA GLU A 85 12.15 11.52 -7.51
C GLU A 85 12.01 12.12 -8.91
N ALA A 86 11.27 11.47 -9.81
CA ALA A 86 10.99 12.02 -11.13
C ALA A 86 10.06 13.25 -11.07
N GLU A 87 9.33 13.41 -9.97
CA GLU A 87 8.37 14.51 -9.80
C GLU A 87 8.78 15.51 -8.75
N CYS A 88 9.43 15.07 -7.69
CA CYS A 88 9.79 15.90 -6.55
C CYS A 88 11.26 15.69 -6.17
N PRO A 89 12.07 16.75 -6.17
CA PRO A 89 13.43 16.66 -5.65
C PRO A 89 13.42 16.34 -4.15
N PRO A 90 14.48 15.67 -3.64
CA PRO A 90 14.58 15.33 -2.24
C PRO A 90 14.61 16.56 -1.32
N PRO A 91 14.13 16.45 -0.07
CA PRO A 91 14.24 17.54 0.91
C PRO A 91 15.71 17.87 1.20
N THR A 92 15.99 19.15 1.34
CA THR A 92 17.36 19.63 1.64
C THR A 92 17.88 19.00 2.94
N GLY A 93 19.09 18.42 2.88
CA GLY A 93 19.75 17.81 4.03
C GLY A 93 19.31 16.37 4.38
N TRP A 94 18.37 15.79 3.62
CA TRP A 94 17.91 14.43 3.84
C TRP A 94 18.71 13.41 2.99
N LYS A 95 18.88 12.20 3.48
CA LYS A 95 19.56 11.12 2.76
C LYS A 95 18.61 10.06 2.26
N ARG A 96 18.88 9.57 1.05
CA ARG A 96 18.18 8.43 0.49
C ARG A 96 18.51 7.17 1.27
N ALA A 97 17.51 6.61 1.93
CA ALA A 97 17.65 5.40 2.74
C ALA A 97 17.25 4.14 1.97
N LYS A 98 16.19 4.22 1.15
CA LYS A 98 15.63 3.05 0.47
C LYS A 98 14.89 3.43 -0.81
N THR A 99 14.83 2.49 -1.76
CA THR A 99 13.96 2.56 -2.94
C THR A 99 12.88 1.49 -2.85
N HIS A 100 11.66 1.85 -3.22
CA HIS A 100 10.55 0.93 -3.39
C HIS A 100 10.17 0.91 -4.87
N SER A 101 10.25 -0.25 -5.52
CA SER A 101 9.70 -0.41 -6.86
C SER A 101 8.19 -0.51 -6.80
N VAL A 102 7.50 0.15 -7.72
CA VAL A 102 6.06 -0.03 -7.93
C VAL A 102 5.86 -1.13 -8.95
N PHE A 103 5.13 -2.16 -8.58
CA PHE A 103 4.71 -3.22 -9.47
C PHE A 103 3.21 -3.17 -9.67
N GLY A 104 2.75 -3.67 -10.82
CA GLY A 104 1.31 -3.73 -11.09
C GLY A 104 0.93 -4.66 -12.23
N LEU A 105 -0.37 -4.73 -12.46
CA LEU A 105 -1.00 -5.48 -13.55
C LEU A 105 -2.03 -4.58 -14.22
N VAL A 106 -1.91 -4.41 -15.53
CA VAL A 106 -2.86 -3.61 -16.32
C VAL A 106 -4.25 -4.24 -16.29
N PRO A 107 -5.34 -3.46 -16.14
CA PRO A 107 -6.71 -3.98 -16.16
C PRO A 107 -6.99 -4.84 -17.39
N GLY A 108 -7.72 -5.94 -17.19
CA GLY A 108 -8.06 -6.89 -18.24
C GLY A 108 -6.94 -7.87 -18.63
N ARG A 109 -5.70 -7.64 -18.21
CA ARG A 109 -4.60 -8.60 -18.38
C ARG A 109 -4.70 -9.69 -17.32
N GLN A 110 -4.33 -10.91 -17.70
CA GLN A 110 -4.23 -12.05 -16.79
C GLN A 110 -2.81 -12.58 -16.75
N LEU A 111 -2.33 -12.91 -15.56
CA LEU A 111 -1.04 -13.56 -15.37
C LEU A 111 -1.24 -15.08 -15.32
N PRO A 112 -0.32 -15.89 -15.86
CA PRO A 112 -0.34 -17.33 -15.67
C PRO A 112 -0.22 -17.66 -14.18
N LEU A 113 -0.99 -18.64 -13.72
CA LEU A 113 -0.89 -19.07 -12.33
C LEU A 113 0.46 -19.78 -12.12
N PRO A 114 1.28 -19.32 -11.17
CA PRO A 114 2.54 -19.97 -10.90
C PRO A 114 2.34 -21.35 -10.28
N GLU A 115 3.31 -22.23 -10.49
CA GLU A 115 3.32 -23.54 -9.86
C GLU A 115 3.38 -23.40 -8.33
N ALA A 116 2.66 -24.28 -7.65
CA ALA A 116 2.69 -24.45 -6.20
C ALA A 116 2.79 -25.95 -5.92
N ASP A 117 3.29 -26.30 -4.73
CA ASP A 117 3.26 -27.68 -4.26
C ASP A 117 1.80 -28.19 -4.30
N ALA A 118 1.53 -29.15 -5.17
CA ALA A 118 0.16 -29.57 -5.48
C ALA A 118 -0.54 -30.21 -4.27
N ALA A 119 0.17 -31.02 -3.49
CA ALA A 119 -0.38 -31.67 -2.31
C ALA A 119 -0.70 -30.64 -1.22
N LEU A 120 0.20 -29.69 -0.99
CA LEU A 120 -0.03 -28.59 -0.06
C LEU A 120 -1.19 -27.73 -0.52
N TRP A 121 -1.22 -27.29 -1.79
CA TRP A 121 -2.30 -26.45 -2.32
C TRP A 121 -3.68 -27.10 -2.15
N GLN A 122 -3.79 -28.40 -2.44
CA GLN A 122 -5.05 -29.15 -2.30
C GLN A 122 -5.48 -29.32 -0.83
N SER A 123 -4.53 -29.27 0.10
CA SER A 123 -4.83 -29.36 1.54
C SER A 123 -5.28 -28.05 2.18
N LEU A 124 -5.25 -26.95 1.43
CA LEU A 124 -5.59 -25.62 1.92
C LEU A 124 -6.96 -25.16 1.42
N ALA A 125 -7.77 -24.63 2.31
CA ALA A 125 -9.03 -23.99 1.97
C ALA A 125 -8.80 -22.51 1.66
N LYS A 126 -9.26 -22.03 0.48
CA LYS A 126 -9.25 -20.60 0.17
C LYS A 126 -10.46 -19.92 0.80
N ASN A 127 -10.22 -18.92 1.63
CA ASN A 127 -11.24 -18.10 2.24
C ASN A 127 -11.13 -16.67 1.70
N THR A 128 -12.18 -16.17 1.04
CA THR A 128 -12.26 -14.84 0.45
C THR A 128 -12.85 -13.79 1.41
N GLU A 129 -13.37 -14.24 2.55
CA GLU A 129 -13.97 -13.40 3.60
C GLU A 129 -13.46 -13.78 5.00
N PRO A 130 -12.12 -13.82 5.20
CA PRO A 130 -11.56 -14.22 6.50
C PRO A 130 -11.96 -13.24 7.60
N ALA A 131 -12.00 -13.73 8.84
CA ALA A 131 -12.16 -12.87 10.00
C ALA A 131 -11.00 -11.86 10.09
N ALA A 132 -11.31 -10.56 10.14
CA ALA A 132 -10.30 -9.49 10.16
C ALA A 132 -9.32 -9.62 11.34
N GLY A 133 -9.80 -10.09 12.50
CA GLY A 133 -8.95 -10.35 13.66
C GLY A 133 -7.92 -11.43 13.42
N LYS A 134 -8.30 -12.58 12.83
CA LYS A 134 -7.36 -13.66 12.48
C LYS A 134 -6.28 -13.17 11.49
N ALA A 135 -6.67 -12.34 10.49
CA ALA A 135 -5.69 -11.76 9.56
C ALA A 135 -4.73 -10.78 10.26
N ALA A 136 -5.24 -9.96 11.19
CA ALA A 136 -4.43 -9.05 11.98
C ALA A 136 -3.45 -9.78 12.90
N ASP A 137 -3.90 -10.86 13.56
CA ASP A 137 -3.07 -11.70 14.43
C ASP A 137 -1.92 -12.35 13.64
N MET A 138 -2.19 -12.88 12.43
CA MET A 138 -1.17 -13.44 11.57
C MET A 138 -0.11 -12.42 11.13
N LEU A 139 -0.55 -11.20 10.77
CA LEU A 139 0.35 -10.16 10.24
C LEU A 139 1.17 -9.45 11.32
N PHE A 140 0.65 -9.37 12.53
CA PHE A 140 1.26 -8.59 13.62
C PHE A 140 1.25 -9.33 14.97
N PRO A 141 1.77 -10.58 15.04
CA PRO A 141 1.67 -11.43 16.24
C PRO A 141 2.30 -10.77 17.49
N ASP A 142 3.43 -10.08 17.31
CA ASP A 142 4.22 -9.50 18.40
C ASP A 142 4.10 -7.96 18.47
N ARG A 143 3.11 -7.36 17.81
CA ARG A 143 2.94 -5.90 17.72
C ARG A 143 1.48 -5.49 17.95
N PRO A 144 0.97 -5.57 19.20
CA PRO A 144 -0.46 -5.39 19.50
C PRO A 144 -1.01 -4.04 19.02
N SER A 145 -0.30 -2.92 19.19
CA SER A 145 -0.76 -1.62 18.70
C SER A 145 -0.94 -1.60 17.18
N LYS A 146 0.03 -2.14 16.43
CA LYS A 146 -0.09 -2.23 14.96
C LYS A 146 -1.19 -3.19 14.52
N ARG A 147 -1.39 -4.28 15.26
CA ARG A 147 -2.48 -5.22 15.06
C ARG A 147 -3.84 -4.56 15.21
N ASP A 148 -4.04 -3.79 16.26
CA ASP A 148 -5.31 -3.12 16.57
C ASP A 148 -5.60 -2.00 15.57
N ASP A 149 -4.58 -1.22 15.18
CA ASP A 149 -4.69 -0.21 14.12
C ASP A 149 -5.06 -0.84 12.78
N PHE A 150 -4.38 -1.93 12.40
CA PHE A 150 -4.67 -2.66 11.17
C PHE A 150 -6.07 -3.26 11.17
N TYR A 151 -6.49 -3.89 12.28
CA TYR A 151 -7.82 -4.46 12.45
C TYR A 151 -8.91 -3.39 12.27
N SER A 152 -8.77 -2.26 12.94
CA SER A 152 -9.73 -1.16 12.87
C SER A 152 -9.83 -0.57 11.46
N ASP A 153 -8.67 -0.32 10.80
CA ASP A 153 -8.60 0.18 9.43
C ASP A 153 -9.23 -0.81 8.44
N LEU A 154 -8.89 -2.11 8.55
CA LEU A 154 -9.43 -3.16 7.70
C LEU A 154 -10.95 -3.28 7.83
N CYS A 155 -11.48 -3.32 9.05
CA CYS A 155 -12.91 -3.38 9.29
C CYS A 155 -13.63 -2.16 8.70
N SER A 156 -13.08 -0.96 8.90
CA SER A 156 -13.62 0.29 8.35
C SER A 156 -13.66 0.30 6.81
N LYS A 157 -12.66 -0.26 6.16
CA LYS A 157 -12.59 -0.35 4.70
C LYS A 157 -13.46 -1.47 4.14
N ARG A 158 -13.44 -2.67 4.76
CA ARG A 158 -14.25 -3.81 4.30
C ARG A 158 -15.74 -3.52 4.37
N SER A 159 -16.23 -2.90 5.45
CA SER A 159 -17.65 -2.53 5.60
C SER A 159 -18.16 -1.58 4.50
N ARG A 160 -17.25 -0.95 3.74
CA ARG A 160 -17.55 -0.03 2.63
C ARG A 160 -17.15 -0.60 1.26
N GLY A 161 -16.71 -1.87 1.19
CA GLY A 161 -16.23 -2.47 -0.06
C GLY A 161 -14.91 -1.89 -0.58
N LEU A 162 -14.12 -1.24 0.28
CA LEU A 162 -12.89 -0.53 -0.08
C LEU A 162 -11.62 -1.34 0.18
N ALA A 163 -11.75 -2.54 0.71
CA ALA A 163 -10.66 -3.50 0.90
C ALA A 163 -11.16 -4.93 0.75
N ARG A 164 -10.26 -5.83 0.33
CA ARG A 164 -10.47 -7.28 0.26
C ARG A 164 -9.25 -7.98 0.83
N VAL A 165 -9.47 -9.08 1.54
CA VAL A 165 -8.41 -9.95 2.03
C VAL A 165 -8.80 -11.38 1.71
N TRP A 166 -7.84 -12.13 1.16
CA TRP A 166 -7.96 -13.56 0.94
C TRP A 166 -6.94 -14.31 1.78
N THR A 167 -7.33 -15.46 2.26
CA THR A 167 -6.44 -16.36 3.00
C THR A 167 -6.47 -17.76 2.42
N LEU A 168 -5.39 -18.49 2.67
CA LEU A 168 -5.36 -19.94 2.59
C LEU A 168 -5.31 -20.47 4.02
N GLU A 169 -6.21 -21.37 4.35
CA GLU A 169 -6.41 -21.87 5.72
C GLU A 169 -6.28 -23.38 5.77
N ARG A 170 -5.78 -23.89 6.89
CA ARG A 170 -5.75 -25.30 7.25
C ARG A 170 -6.12 -25.45 8.72
N GLU A 171 -7.14 -26.27 9.03
CA GLU A 171 -7.62 -26.47 10.39
C GLU A 171 -7.90 -25.14 11.12
N GLU A 172 -8.59 -24.23 10.44
CA GLU A 172 -8.94 -22.88 10.90
C GLU A 172 -7.74 -21.91 11.11
N ASN A 173 -6.51 -22.35 10.87
CA ASN A 173 -5.33 -21.50 10.95
C ASN A 173 -5.02 -20.88 9.58
N ILE A 174 -4.73 -19.59 9.56
CA ILE A 174 -4.29 -18.92 8.33
C ILE A 174 -2.85 -19.34 8.04
N ILE A 175 -2.64 -19.90 6.84
CA ILE A 175 -1.33 -20.32 6.34
C ILE A 175 -0.72 -19.24 5.45
N CYS A 176 -1.57 -18.57 4.68
CA CYS A 176 -1.13 -17.51 3.77
C CYS A 176 -2.21 -16.44 3.69
N THR A 177 -1.81 -15.18 3.53
CA THR A 177 -2.72 -14.06 3.31
C THR A 177 -2.22 -13.16 2.18
N VAL A 178 -3.14 -12.51 1.53
CA VAL A 178 -2.92 -11.37 0.62
C VAL A 178 -4.13 -10.44 0.69
N GLY A 179 -3.93 -9.14 0.49
CA GLY A 179 -5.05 -8.21 0.49
C GLY A 179 -4.86 -7.05 -0.48
N ALA A 180 -5.98 -6.50 -0.94
CA ALA A 180 -6.10 -5.18 -1.54
C ALA A 180 -6.68 -4.24 -0.47
N TYR A 181 -5.86 -3.32 0.03
CA TYR A 181 -6.18 -2.47 1.19
C TYR A 181 -6.62 -1.05 0.82
N ALA A 182 -6.67 -0.74 -0.46
CA ALA A 182 -7.32 0.46 -0.99
C ALA A 182 -7.84 0.17 -2.40
N LEU A 183 -9.18 0.09 -2.52
CA LEU A 183 -9.90 0.03 -3.79
C LEU A 183 -10.44 1.42 -4.08
N ALA A 184 -9.72 2.20 -4.88
CA ALA A 184 -10.09 3.58 -5.18
C ALA A 184 -9.45 4.05 -6.48
N ASN A 185 -10.12 4.98 -7.19
CA ASN A 185 -9.60 5.64 -8.39
C ASN A 185 -9.08 4.67 -9.48
N GLY A 186 -9.75 3.52 -9.65
CA GLY A 186 -9.36 2.51 -10.62
C GLY A 186 -8.16 1.65 -10.22
N GLN A 187 -7.57 1.86 -9.06
CA GLN A 187 -6.45 1.09 -8.53
C GLN A 187 -6.87 0.21 -7.35
N ALA A 188 -6.25 -0.96 -7.26
CA ALA A 188 -6.32 -1.86 -6.11
C ALA A 188 -4.93 -1.94 -5.47
N TYR A 189 -4.69 -1.19 -4.40
CA TYR A 189 -3.42 -1.24 -3.69
C TYR A 189 -3.29 -2.54 -2.90
N MET A 190 -2.46 -3.45 -3.39
CA MET A 190 -2.20 -4.75 -2.77
C MET A 190 -1.05 -4.66 -1.76
N ALA A 191 -1.16 -5.38 -0.66
CA ALA A 191 -0.11 -5.45 0.36
C ALA A 191 -0.27 -6.72 1.22
N CYS A 192 0.60 -6.86 2.22
CA CYS A 192 0.52 -7.89 3.27
C CYS A 192 0.39 -9.31 2.72
N GLY A 193 1.11 -9.61 1.61
CA GLY A 193 1.33 -10.98 1.16
C GLY A 193 2.29 -11.67 2.13
N GLU A 194 1.76 -12.53 3.00
CA GLU A 194 2.54 -13.26 4.00
C GLU A 194 2.19 -14.75 3.95
N THR A 195 3.20 -15.59 4.17
CA THR A 195 3.05 -17.04 4.32
C THR A 195 3.78 -17.47 5.58
N VAL A 196 3.19 -18.36 6.37
CA VAL A 196 3.84 -18.91 7.58
C VAL A 196 5.20 -19.49 7.21
N GLU A 197 6.20 -19.26 8.05
CA GLU A 197 7.60 -19.53 7.74
C GLU A 197 7.85 -20.99 7.31
N ALA A 198 7.28 -21.93 8.02
CA ALA A 198 7.43 -23.37 7.76
C ALA A 198 6.95 -23.81 6.36
N LEU A 199 6.12 -22.99 5.67
CA LEU A 199 5.55 -23.30 4.36
C LEU A 199 6.01 -22.34 3.26
N ARG A 200 6.97 -21.47 3.55
CA ARG A 200 7.60 -20.60 2.53
C ARG A 200 8.37 -21.45 1.50
N GLY A 201 8.53 -20.91 0.31
CA GLY A 201 9.21 -21.60 -0.80
C GLY A 201 8.37 -22.66 -1.52
N LYS A 202 7.14 -22.96 -1.06
CA LYS A 202 6.23 -23.94 -1.67
C LYS A 202 5.32 -23.37 -2.78
N GLY A 203 5.52 -22.12 -3.17
CA GLY A 203 4.76 -21.48 -4.26
C GLY A 203 3.35 -20.98 -3.91
N VAL A 204 2.77 -21.41 -2.77
CA VAL A 204 1.37 -21.10 -2.42
C VAL A 204 1.09 -19.60 -2.28
N GLY A 205 2.02 -18.83 -1.70
CA GLY A 205 1.89 -17.38 -1.56
C GLY A 205 1.90 -16.67 -2.91
N GLY A 206 2.82 -17.04 -3.81
CA GLY A 206 2.88 -16.49 -5.16
C GLY A 206 1.61 -16.75 -5.95
N ARG A 207 1.08 -17.98 -5.87
CA ARG A 207 -0.17 -18.35 -6.53
C ARG A 207 -1.36 -17.57 -6.00
N LEU A 208 -1.50 -17.40 -4.69
CA LEU A 208 -2.58 -16.62 -4.08
C LEU A 208 -2.52 -15.14 -4.50
N ILE A 209 -1.32 -14.56 -4.55
CA ILE A 209 -1.10 -13.17 -5.01
C ILE A 209 -1.56 -13.01 -6.46
N VAL A 210 -1.17 -13.93 -7.36
CA VAL A 210 -1.55 -13.87 -8.77
C VAL A 210 -3.05 -14.11 -8.95
N GLU A 211 -3.65 -15.06 -8.22
CA GLU A 211 -5.11 -15.27 -8.26
C GLU A 211 -5.88 -14.00 -7.85
N MET A 212 -5.48 -13.33 -6.77
CA MET A 212 -6.12 -12.07 -6.36
C MET A 212 -5.92 -10.96 -7.39
N ALA A 213 -4.70 -10.79 -7.90
CA ALA A 213 -4.42 -9.77 -8.92
C ALA A 213 -5.25 -10.00 -10.18
N ASN A 214 -5.35 -11.24 -10.64
CA ASN A 214 -6.17 -11.60 -11.80
C ASN A 214 -7.66 -11.32 -11.57
N ALA A 215 -8.19 -11.65 -10.39
CA ALA A 215 -9.57 -11.35 -10.05
C ALA A 215 -9.85 -9.84 -10.05
N LEU A 216 -8.97 -9.05 -9.44
CA LEU A 216 -9.08 -7.59 -9.43
C LEU A 216 -8.99 -6.99 -10.84
N ALA A 217 -8.05 -7.48 -11.67
CA ALA A 217 -7.89 -7.03 -13.05
C ALA A 217 -9.10 -7.37 -13.93
N ALA A 218 -9.71 -8.54 -13.72
CA ALA A 218 -10.95 -8.96 -14.42
C ALA A 218 -12.15 -8.07 -14.05
N GLU A 219 -12.16 -7.48 -12.86
CA GLU A 219 -13.16 -6.51 -12.42
C GLU A 219 -12.87 -5.06 -12.89
N GLY A 220 -11.78 -4.84 -13.63
CA GLY A 220 -11.39 -3.53 -14.15
C GLY A 220 -10.51 -2.71 -13.20
N TRP A 221 -10.06 -3.28 -12.07
CA TRP A 221 -9.07 -2.64 -11.21
C TRP A 221 -7.67 -2.81 -11.79
N MET A 222 -6.79 -1.87 -11.49
CA MET A 222 -5.35 -2.00 -11.68
C MET A 222 -4.70 -2.42 -10.36
N PRO A 223 -4.35 -3.71 -10.16
CA PRO A 223 -3.57 -4.13 -9.01
C PRO A 223 -2.20 -3.44 -9.03
N VAL A 224 -1.85 -2.75 -7.94
CA VAL A 224 -0.57 -2.06 -7.76
C VAL A 224 -0.05 -2.28 -6.35
N PHE A 225 1.27 -2.34 -6.19
CA PHE A 225 1.89 -2.50 -4.88
C PHE A 225 3.32 -2.00 -4.84
N LEU A 226 3.79 -1.70 -3.63
CA LEU A 226 5.17 -1.36 -3.37
C LEU A 226 5.97 -2.60 -3.02
N CYS A 227 7.15 -2.70 -3.61
CA CYS A 227 8.06 -3.82 -3.47
C CYS A 227 9.43 -3.32 -3.00
N SER A 228 9.97 -3.96 -1.99
CA SER A 228 11.36 -3.73 -1.57
C SER A 228 12.35 -4.36 -2.57
N PRO A 229 13.59 -3.84 -2.66
CA PRO A 229 14.57 -4.32 -3.64
C PRO A 229 14.78 -5.83 -3.61
N GLU A 230 14.74 -6.45 -2.44
CA GLU A 230 14.97 -7.88 -2.25
C GLU A 230 13.89 -8.75 -2.90
N ARG A 231 12.70 -8.20 -3.13
CA ARG A 231 11.54 -8.91 -3.69
C ARG A 231 11.29 -8.61 -5.17
N VAL A 232 12.07 -7.75 -5.80
CA VAL A 232 11.91 -7.38 -7.22
C VAL A 232 11.90 -8.62 -8.12
N HIS A 233 12.91 -9.50 -7.97
CA HIS A 233 13.00 -10.73 -8.75
C HIS A 233 11.80 -11.67 -8.55
N PHE A 234 11.27 -11.75 -7.34
CA PHE A 234 10.09 -12.56 -7.03
C PHE A 234 8.87 -12.11 -7.83
N TYR A 235 8.54 -10.80 -7.81
CA TYR A 235 7.36 -10.29 -8.51
C TYR A 235 7.54 -10.25 -10.04
N THR A 236 8.75 -9.98 -10.54
CA THR A 236 9.06 -10.09 -11.98
C THR A 236 8.82 -11.52 -12.48
N ARG A 237 9.26 -12.53 -11.72
CA ARG A 237 9.02 -13.95 -12.06
C ARG A 237 7.55 -14.34 -12.04
N LEU A 238 6.73 -13.71 -11.21
CA LEU A 238 5.27 -13.88 -11.23
C LEU A 238 4.59 -13.19 -12.41
N GLY A 239 5.33 -12.40 -13.22
CA GLY A 239 4.85 -11.73 -14.41
C GLY A 239 4.29 -10.32 -14.17
N PHE A 240 4.42 -9.77 -12.96
CA PHE A 240 4.07 -8.37 -12.72
C PHE A 240 5.06 -7.42 -13.40
N GLU A 241 4.56 -6.26 -13.83
CA GLU A 241 5.37 -5.23 -14.47
C GLU A 241 5.84 -4.18 -13.46
N LYS A 242 7.12 -3.79 -13.56
CA LYS A 242 7.64 -2.64 -12.85
C LYS A 242 7.15 -1.37 -13.55
N MET A 243 6.37 -0.55 -12.83
CA MET A 243 5.69 0.62 -13.38
C MET A 243 6.28 1.96 -12.89
N GLY A 244 7.13 1.94 -11.87
CA GLY A 244 7.72 3.14 -11.30
C GLY A 244 8.53 2.85 -10.04
N GLU A 245 8.94 3.91 -9.36
CA GLU A 245 9.70 3.84 -8.12
C GLU A 245 9.31 4.98 -7.17
N TYR A 246 9.44 4.71 -5.88
CA TYR A 246 9.42 5.70 -4.82
C TYR A 246 10.71 5.61 -4.01
N ALA A 247 11.32 6.75 -3.75
CA ALA A 247 12.46 6.84 -2.86
C ALA A 247 12.02 7.22 -1.45
N ARG A 248 12.58 6.55 -0.45
CA ARG A 248 12.45 6.92 0.95
C ARG A 248 13.69 7.70 1.37
N TYR A 249 13.47 8.90 1.87
CA TYR A 249 14.48 9.77 2.45
C TYR A 249 14.30 9.84 3.96
N GLU A 250 15.40 9.93 4.69
CA GLU A 250 15.43 10.04 6.14
C GLU A 250 16.30 11.23 6.59
N VAL A 251 15.93 11.83 7.71
CA VAL A 251 16.72 12.85 8.38
C VAL A 251 18.05 12.24 8.88
N GLN A 252 19.12 13.03 8.87
CA GLN A 252 20.43 12.58 9.37
C GLN A 252 20.50 12.68 10.91
#